data_07aa3d6902fb28d46d877fb16d1c1ea6
#
_entry.id   07aa3d6902fb28d46d877fb16d1c1ea6
#
_cell.length_a   1.000
_cell.length_b   1.000
_cell.length_c   1.000
_cell.angle_alpha   90.00
_cell.angle_beta   90.00
_cell.angle_gamma   90.00
#
_symmetry.space_group_name_H-M   'P 1'
#
loop_
_entity.id
_entity.type
_entity.pdbx_description
1 polymer ?
#
loop_
_entity_poly.entity_id
_entity_poly.type
_entity_poly.pdbx_seq_one_letter_code
_entity_poly.pdbx_strand_id
1 'polypeptide(L)'
;VAKQDRAVRTRQILIRAAAEVFAADGYALASLSMISKRAGVSPGALHFHFASKDDLAREVESEATDSGRQLAEGCRGTAGSALQVLVRTAFGLVLAAADDPVLRAGLKLSGDPSRKSDAELLNWWRGLVRELVVQARDAGELAQDVSADDATTTIVAATVGFAVIAMAEAEWPSAERLTRFWSLVLPWLAAAPERVPDLVTHGAQRHHRVH
;
A
#
# COMPACT_ATOMS: atom_id res chain seq x y z
N VAL A 1 14.09 -30.50 -6.86
CA VAL A 1 14.38 -29.34 -6.02
C VAL A 1 14.94 -28.22 -6.90
N ALA A 2 16.14 -28.32 -7.50
CA ALA A 2 16.79 -27.24 -8.27
C ALA A 2 15.99 -26.69 -9.46
N LYS A 3 15.17 -27.51 -10.17
CA LYS A 3 14.35 -27.05 -11.29
C LYS A 3 13.13 -26.25 -10.80
N GLN A 4 12.56 -26.64 -9.68
CA GLN A 4 11.42 -25.97 -9.06
C GLN A 4 11.84 -24.62 -8.47
N ASP A 5 12.99 -24.55 -7.80
CA ASP A 5 13.54 -23.29 -7.26
C ASP A 5 13.84 -22.29 -8.37
N ARG A 6 14.35 -22.75 -9.52
CA ARG A 6 14.58 -21.89 -10.69
C ARG A 6 13.27 -21.34 -11.28
N ALA A 7 12.21 -22.16 -11.33
CA ALA A 7 10.91 -21.71 -11.83
C ALA A 7 10.30 -20.66 -10.90
N VAL A 8 10.33 -20.86 -9.60
CA VAL A 8 9.87 -19.88 -8.59
C VAL A 8 10.65 -18.58 -8.73
N ARG A 9 11.96 -18.63 -8.83
CA ARG A 9 12.80 -17.43 -8.99
C ARG A 9 12.50 -16.67 -10.28
N THR A 10 12.30 -17.38 -11.39
CA THR A 10 11.94 -16.73 -12.67
C THR A 10 10.57 -16.06 -12.59
N ARG A 11 9.61 -16.71 -11.92
CA ARG A 11 8.27 -16.13 -11.70
C ARG A 11 8.35 -14.82 -10.90
N GLN A 12 9.14 -14.78 -9.85
CA GLN A 12 9.34 -13.57 -9.04
C GLN A 12 10.02 -12.45 -9.81
N ILE A 13 11.03 -12.75 -10.62
CA ILE A 13 11.68 -11.77 -11.50
C ILE A 13 10.66 -11.17 -12.48
N LEU A 14 9.76 -11.99 -13.03
CA LEU A 14 8.72 -11.53 -13.95
C LEU A 14 7.69 -10.63 -13.26
N ILE A 15 7.24 -10.98 -12.04
CA ILE A 15 6.31 -10.15 -11.27
C ILE A 15 6.93 -8.78 -10.96
N ARG A 16 8.21 -8.76 -10.52
CA ARG A 16 8.90 -7.50 -10.23
C ARG A 16 9.09 -6.64 -11.48
N ALA A 17 9.51 -7.24 -12.60
CA ALA A 17 9.63 -6.52 -13.87
C ALA A 17 8.28 -5.98 -14.37
N ALA A 18 7.20 -6.74 -14.18
CA ALA A 18 5.84 -6.30 -14.49
C ALA A 18 5.41 -5.12 -13.62
N ALA A 19 5.68 -5.19 -12.32
CA ALA A 19 5.42 -4.08 -11.39
C ALA A 19 6.14 -2.80 -11.83
N GLU A 20 7.42 -2.89 -12.21
CA GLU A 20 8.17 -1.74 -12.72
C GLU A 20 7.57 -1.15 -13.99
N VAL A 21 7.14 -2.00 -14.94
CA VAL A 21 6.50 -1.55 -16.20
C VAL A 21 5.12 -0.96 -15.93
N PHE A 22 4.28 -1.62 -15.12
CA PHE A 22 2.95 -1.09 -14.77
C PHE A 22 3.04 0.21 -13.95
N ALA A 23 4.02 0.32 -13.06
CA ALA A 23 4.25 1.54 -12.30
C ALA A 23 4.69 2.72 -13.19
N ALA A 24 5.49 2.47 -14.22
CA ALA A 24 5.95 3.50 -15.16
C ALA A 24 4.87 3.85 -16.18
N ASP A 25 4.42 2.87 -16.95
CA ASP A 25 3.64 3.07 -18.17
C ASP A 25 2.12 2.89 -17.99
N GLY A 26 1.69 2.32 -16.85
CA GLY A 26 0.30 1.91 -16.62
C GLY A 26 -0.08 0.62 -17.33
N TYR A 27 -1.29 0.09 -17.02
CA TYR A 27 -1.72 -1.18 -17.61
C TYR A 27 -1.95 -1.10 -19.11
N ALA A 28 -2.59 -0.03 -19.59
CA ALA A 28 -2.97 0.07 -21.01
C ALA A 28 -1.77 0.01 -21.95
N LEU A 29 -0.70 0.73 -21.65
CA LEU A 29 0.51 0.83 -22.50
C LEU A 29 1.49 -0.32 -22.29
N ALA A 30 1.44 -1.01 -21.17
CA ALA A 30 2.30 -2.14 -20.86
C ALA A 30 2.04 -3.33 -21.80
N SER A 31 3.11 -4.03 -22.19
CA SER A 31 3.05 -5.25 -23.00
C SER A 31 3.90 -6.37 -22.41
N LEU A 32 3.53 -7.63 -22.68
CA LEU A 32 4.32 -8.79 -22.26
C LEU A 32 5.75 -8.78 -22.85
N SER A 33 5.92 -8.19 -24.03
CA SER A 33 7.24 -8.00 -24.65
C SER A 33 8.11 -7.02 -23.86
N MET A 34 7.56 -5.89 -23.39
CA MET A 34 8.27 -4.95 -22.52
C MET A 34 8.67 -5.62 -21.19
N ILE A 35 7.76 -6.39 -20.62
CA ILE A 35 7.99 -7.08 -19.34
C ILE A 35 9.07 -8.18 -19.50
N SER A 36 9.00 -9.00 -20.54
CA SER A 36 10.01 -10.04 -20.77
C SER A 36 11.41 -9.45 -21.00
N LYS A 37 11.48 -8.34 -21.77
CA LYS A 37 12.72 -7.58 -21.98
C LYS A 37 13.26 -7.01 -20.67
N ARG A 38 12.41 -6.41 -19.84
CA ARG A 38 12.77 -5.86 -18.53
C ARG A 38 13.26 -6.93 -17.58
N ALA A 39 12.62 -8.10 -17.59
CA ALA A 39 12.98 -9.26 -16.77
C ALA A 39 14.26 -9.98 -17.25
N GLY A 40 14.74 -9.71 -18.47
CA GLY A 40 15.85 -10.44 -19.07
C GLY A 40 15.53 -11.90 -19.37
N VAL A 41 14.26 -12.23 -19.67
CA VAL A 41 13.81 -13.59 -19.97
C VAL A 41 13.21 -13.65 -21.38
N SER A 42 13.21 -14.86 -21.99
CA SER A 42 12.58 -15.03 -23.30
C SER A 42 11.05 -14.92 -23.21
N PRO A 43 10.36 -14.49 -24.28
CA PRO A 43 8.90 -14.50 -24.34
C PRO A 43 8.28 -15.87 -24.05
N GLY A 44 8.92 -16.97 -24.50
CA GLY A 44 8.48 -18.33 -24.20
C GLY A 44 8.56 -18.67 -22.71
N ALA A 45 9.60 -18.20 -22.01
CA ALA A 45 9.69 -18.37 -20.57
C ALA A 45 8.62 -17.57 -19.82
N LEU A 46 8.28 -16.35 -20.27
CA LEU A 46 7.18 -15.58 -19.71
C LEU A 46 5.86 -16.32 -19.89
N HIS A 47 5.55 -16.77 -21.13
CA HIS A 47 4.29 -17.49 -21.41
C HIS A 47 4.18 -18.84 -20.69
N PHE A 48 5.29 -19.44 -20.29
CA PHE A 48 5.27 -20.63 -19.42
C PHE A 48 4.73 -20.32 -18.03
N HIS A 49 4.94 -19.11 -17.50
CA HIS A 49 4.52 -18.70 -16.16
C HIS A 49 3.19 -17.97 -16.13
N PHE A 50 2.87 -17.19 -17.18
CA PHE A 50 1.69 -16.33 -17.23
C PHE A 50 1.03 -16.43 -18.59
N ALA A 51 -0.27 -16.78 -18.60
CA ALA A 51 -1.03 -16.94 -19.84
C ALA A 51 -1.38 -15.58 -20.49
N SER A 52 -1.51 -14.53 -19.68
CA SER A 52 -1.93 -13.20 -20.14
C SER A 52 -1.28 -12.07 -19.35
N LYS A 53 -1.39 -10.85 -19.90
CA LYS A 53 -1.01 -9.61 -19.19
C LYS A 53 -1.87 -9.40 -17.94
N ASP A 54 -3.14 -9.82 -18.00
CA ASP A 54 -4.05 -9.68 -16.85
C ASP A 54 -3.73 -10.66 -15.72
N ASP A 55 -3.30 -11.89 -16.04
CA ASP A 55 -2.81 -12.82 -15.02
C ASP A 55 -1.60 -12.24 -14.27
N LEU A 56 -0.68 -11.64 -15.01
CA LEU A 56 0.50 -11.01 -14.43
C LEU A 56 0.14 -9.77 -13.61
N ALA A 57 -0.86 -8.99 -14.05
CA ALA A 57 -1.34 -7.84 -13.30
C ALA A 57 -2.01 -8.25 -11.98
N ARG A 58 -2.81 -9.34 -11.98
CA ARG A 58 -3.39 -9.89 -10.74
C ARG A 58 -2.31 -10.33 -9.74
N GLU A 59 -1.24 -10.96 -10.21
CA GLU A 59 -0.13 -11.33 -9.35
C GLU A 59 0.60 -10.12 -8.76
N VAL A 60 0.76 -9.05 -9.53
CA VAL A 60 1.35 -7.79 -9.03
C VAL A 60 0.43 -7.15 -7.96
N GLU A 61 -0.90 -7.17 -8.15
CA GLU A 61 -1.84 -6.69 -7.14
C GLU A 61 -1.80 -7.53 -5.86
N SER A 62 -1.70 -8.85 -6.00
CA SER A 62 -1.57 -9.76 -4.84
C SER A 62 -0.27 -9.52 -4.08
N GLU A 63 0.86 -9.40 -4.76
CA GLU A 63 2.17 -9.09 -4.15
C GLU A 63 2.14 -7.71 -3.44
N ALA A 64 1.48 -6.70 -4.04
CA ALA A 64 1.30 -5.39 -3.42
C ALA A 64 0.45 -5.49 -2.13
N THR A 65 -0.59 -6.30 -2.16
CA THR A 65 -1.44 -6.54 -1.00
C THR A 65 -0.67 -7.24 0.12
N ASP A 66 0.15 -8.24 -0.22
CA ASP A 66 0.99 -8.95 0.75
C ASP A 66 2.07 -8.05 1.35
N SER A 67 2.66 -7.17 0.55
CA SER A 67 3.59 -6.12 1.04
C SER A 67 2.90 -5.19 2.04
N GLY A 68 1.67 -4.76 1.74
CA GLY A 68 0.86 -3.98 2.66
C GLY A 68 0.54 -4.70 3.96
N ARG A 69 0.17 -6.00 3.89
CA ARG A 69 -0.09 -6.85 5.07
C ARG A 69 1.14 -6.97 5.96
N GLN A 70 2.30 -7.25 5.38
CA GLN A 70 3.56 -7.36 6.13
C GLN A 70 3.91 -6.06 6.84
N LEU A 71 3.71 -4.92 6.19
CA LEU A 71 3.90 -3.60 6.79
C LEU A 71 2.95 -3.39 7.99
N ALA A 72 1.67 -3.72 7.84
CA ALA A 72 0.68 -3.60 8.91
C ALA A 72 1.00 -4.52 10.11
N GLU A 73 1.42 -5.75 9.86
CA GLU A 73 1.86 -6.69 10.91
C GLU A 73 3.08 -6.17 11.66
N GLY A 74 4.06 -5.62 10.95
CA GLY A 74 5.21 -4.96 11.55
C GLY A 74 4.82 -3.79 12.46
N CYS A 75 3.77 -3.04 12.09
CA CYS A 75 3.21 -1.97 12.92
C CYS A 75 2.51 -2.53 14.17
N ARG A 76 1.70 -3.59 14.03
CA ARG A 76 1.01 -4.24 15.16
C ARG A 76 1.98 -4.73 16.24
N GLY A 77 3.10 -5.33 15.85
CA GLY A 77 4.11 -5.84 16.78
C GLY A 77 4.79 -4.77 17.64
N THR A 78 4.58 -3.49 17.35
CA THR A 78 5.31 -2.38 18.00
C THR A 78 4.41 -1.22 18.46
N ALA A 79 3.12 -1.27 18.17
CA ALA A 79 2.16 -0.24 18.55
C ALA A 79 1.48 -0.57 19.89
N GLY A 80 1.16 0.46 20.66
CA GLY A 80 0.46 0.33 21.93
C GLY A 80 -1.06 0.44 21.82
N SER A 81 -1.59 0.87 20.65
CA SER A 81 -3.03 1.10 20.45
C SER A 81 -3.44 0.91 19.00
N ALA A 82 -4.76 0.72 18.76
CA ALA A 82 -5.32 0.55 17.43
C ALA A 82 -5.12 1.81 16.55
N LEU A 83 -5.33 2.99 17.12
CA LEU A 83 -5.05 4.25 16.40
C LEU A 83 -3.57 4.38 16.03
N GLN A 84 -2.66 3.92 16.90
CA GLN A 84 -1.23 3.95 16.60
C GLN A 84 -0.85 3.00 15.46
N VAL A 85 -1.43 1.78 15.43
CA VAL A 85 -1.27 0.86 14.29
C VAL A 85 -1.76 1.51 13.00
N LEU A 86 -2.95 2.12 13.04
CA LEU A 86 -3.58 2.76 11.89
C LEU A 86 -2.71 3.87 11.31
N VAL A 87 -2.29 4.82 12.15
CA VAL A 87 -1.45 5.96 11.74
C VAL A 87 -0.13 5.46 11.14
N ARG A 88 0.57 4.54 11.82
CA ARG A 88 1.85 4.00 11.33
C ARG A 88 1.71 3.26 10.01
N THR A 89 0.66 2.45 9.87
CA THR A 89 0.42 1.71 8.62
C THR A 89 0.11 2.68 7.48
N ALA A 90 -0.73 3.69 7.71
CA ALA A 90 -1.02 4.72 6.71
C ALA A 90 0.23 5.49 6.26
N PHE A 91 1.09 5.90 7.22
CA PHE A 91 2.38 6.50 6.90
C PHE A 91 3.23 5.58 6.02
N GLY A 92 3.39 4.33 6.45
CA GLY A 92 4.21 3.35 5.75
C GLY A 92 3.75 3.10 4.33
N LEU A 93 2.43 2.93 4.12
CA LEU A 93 1.86 2.69 2.79
C LEU A 93 2.05 3.87 1.85
N VAL A 94 1.83 5.11 2.32
CA VAL A 94 2.00 6.30 1.48
C VAL A 94 3.47 6.49 1.08
N LEU A 95 4.40 6.35 2.02
CA LEU A 95 5.83 6.49 1.73
C LEU A 95 6.32 5.34 0.84
N ALA A 96 5.92 4.10 1.12
CA ALA A 96 6.29 2.96 0.29
C ALA A 96 5.72 3.05 -1.14
N ALA A 97 4.52 3.60 -1.33
CA ALA A 97 3.97 3.84 -2.67
C ALA A 97 4.82 4.79 -3.54
N ALA A 98 5.61 5.67 -2.91
CA ALA A 98 6.55 6.52 -3.63
C ALA A 98 7.80 5.76 -4.11
N ASP A 99 8.30 4.81 -3.34
CA ASP A 99 9.60 4.18 -3.57
C ASP A 99 9.49 2.74 -4.09
N ASP A 100 8.47 2.00 -3.67
CA ASP A 100 8.28 0.60 -4.06
C ASP A 100 7.44 0.47 -5.35
N PRO A 101 8.03 -0.03 -6.45
CA PRO A 101 7.31 -0.22 -7.70
C PRO A 101 6.16 -1.23 -7.59
N VAL A 102 6.20 -2.18 -6.66
CA VAL A 102 5.13 -3.17 -6.47
C VAL A 102 3.88 -2.51 -5.88
N LEU A 103 4.04 -1.77 -4.79
CA LEU A 103 2.92 -1.01 -4.18
C LEU A 103 2.37 0.06 -5.13
N ARG A 104 3.26 0.77 -5.83
CA ARG A 104 2.87 1.76 -6.85
C ARG A 104 2.07 1.13 -7.97
N ALA A 105 2.52 -0.01 -8.51
CA ALA A 105 1.81 -0.74 -9.55
C ALA A 105 0.46 -1.25 -9.05
N GLY A 106 0.39 -1.83 -7.85
CA GLY A 106 -0.85 -2.32 -7.26
C GLY A 106 -1.91 -1.22 -7.14
N LEU A 107 -1.53 -0.02 -6.69
CA LEU A 107 -2.43 1.14 -6.63
C LEU A 107 -2.91 1.59 -8.00
N LYS A 108 -2.00 1.70 -8.99
CA LYS A 108 -2.36 2.07 -10.37
C LYS A 108 -3.28 1.04 -11.01
N LEU A 109 -2.98 -0.26 -10.85
CA LEU A 109 -3.77 -1.36 -11.39
C LEU A 109 -5.17 -1.41 -10.78
N SER A 110 -5.31 -1.17 -9.48
CA SER A 110 -6.60 -1.15 -8.77
C SER A 110 -7.53 -0.04 -9.23
N GLY A 111 -7.00 1.06 -9.75
CA GLY A 111 -7.77 2.21 -10.25
C GLY A 111 -7.86 2.31 -11.77
N ASP A 112 -7.28 1.37 -12.54
CA ASP A 112 -7.21 1.47 -14.00
C ASP A 112 -8.55 1.09 -14.65
N PRO A 113 -9.23 2.02 -15.35
CA PRO A 113 -10.54 1.76 -15.97
C PRO A 113 -10.47 0.83 -17.19
N SER A 114 -9.28 0.59 -17.72
CA SER A 114 -9.08 -0.27 -18.92
C SER A 114 -9.09 -1.77 -18.61
N ARG A 115 -9.19 -2.14 -17.34
CA ARG A 115 -9.25 -3.53 -16.89
C ARG A 115 -10.30 -3.74 -15.79
N LYS A 116 -10.78 -4.98 -15.67
CA LYS A 116 -11.57 -5.40 -14.51
C LYS A 116 -10.59 -5.82 -13.42
N SER A 117 -10.42 -4.97 -12.42
CA SER A 117 -9.67 -5.28 -11.22
C SER A 117 -10.64 -5.58 -10.07
N ASP A 118 -10.29 -6.55 -9.24
CA ASP A 118 -10.99 -6.81 -7.97
C ASP A 118 -10.60 -5.77 -6.90
N ALA A 119 -9.69 -4.83 -7.22
CA ALA A 119 -9.16 -3.80 -6.35
C ALA A 119 -8.66 -4.37 -5.00
N GLU A 120 -7.94 -5.49 -5.05
CA GLU A 120 -7.56 -6.28 -3.88
C GLU A 120 -6.85 -5.43 -2.82
N LEU A 121 -5.86 -4.63 -3.24
CA LEU A 121 -5.11 -3.76 -2.35
C LEU A 121 -6.01 -2.71 -1.67
N LEU A 122 -6.89 -2.06 -2.42
CA LEU A 122 -7.81 -1.05 -1.88
C LEU A 122 -8.86 -1.66 -0.95
N ASN A 123 -9.39 -2.83 -1.32
CA ASN A 123 -10.36 -3.56 -0.50
C ASN A 123 -9.74 -4.05 0.80
N TRP A 124 -8.52 -4.59 0.75
CA TRP A 124 -7.76 -4.96 1.93
C TRP A 124 -7.51 -3.74 2.83
N TRP A 125 -7.01 -2.63 2.28
CA TRP A 125 -6.74 -1.42 3.04
C TRP A 125 -7.98 -0.89 3.75
N ARG A 126 -9.12 -0.78 3.03
CA ARG A 126 -10.39 -0.37 3.61
C ARG A 126 -10.85 -1.30 4.73
N GLY A 127 -10.71 -2.61 4.55
CA GLY A 127 -11.02 -3.60 5.56
C GLY A 127 -10.17 -3.44 6.83
N LEU A 128 -8.86 -3.25 6.67
CA LEU A 128 -7.94 -3.02 7.78
C LEU A 128 -8.24 -1.72 8.53
N VAL A 129 -8.49 -0.62 7.81
CA VAL A 129 -8.87 0.66 8.44
C VAL A 129 -10.14 0.49 9.27
N ARG A 130 -11.18 -0.15 8.69
CA ARG A 130 -12.44 -0.41 9.41
C ARG A 130 -12.21 -1.25 10.66
N GLU A 131 -11.43 -2.31 10.57
CA GLU A 131 -11.07 -3.17 11.70
C GLU A 131 -10.42 -2.35 12.83
N LEU A 132 -9.40 -1.57 12.50
CA LEU A 132 -8.65 -0.77 13.47
C LEU A 132 -9.49 0.37 14.06
N VAL A 133 -10.36 0.99 13.28
CA VAL A 133 -11.30 2.02 13.75
C VAL A 133 -12.32 1.41 14.74
N VAL A 134 -12.85 0.22 14.44
CA VAL A 134 -13.75 -0.49 15.35
C VAL A 134 -13.02 -0.88 16.64
N GLN A 135 -11.81 -1.41 16.54
CA GLN A 135 -10.98 -1.73 17.72
C GLN A 135 -10.70 -0.49 18.57
N ALA A 136 -10.36 0.65 17.95
CA ALA A 136 -10.14 1.91 18.62
C ALA A 136 -11.40 2.42 19.35
N ARG A 137 -12.57 2.30 18.69
CA ARG A 137 -13.86 2.64 19.31
C ARG A 137 -14.14 1.77 20.54
N ASP A 138 -13.99 0.45 20.40
CA ASP A 138 -14.29 -0.51 21.45
C ASP A 138 -13.31 -0.40 22.64
N ALA A 139 -12.10 0.11 22.38
CA ALA A 139 -11.09 0.46 23.39
C ALA A 139 -11.26 1.87 23.99
N GLY A 140 -12.26 2.65 23.54
CA GLY A 140 -12.47 4.02 24.00
C GLY A 140 -11.42 5.03 23.52
N GLU A 141 -10.71 4.72 22.45
CA GLU A 141 -9.71 5.61 21.83
C GLU A 141 -10.33 6.64 20.87
N LEU A 142 -11.54 6.36 20.32
CA LEU A 142 -12.27 7.29 19.45
C LEU A 142 -13.20 8.19 20.26
N ALA A 143 -13.38 9.44 19.79
CA ALA A 143 -14.38 10.35 20.31
C ALA A 143 -15.80 9.77 20.13
N GLN A 144 -16.69 10.00 21.10
CA GLN A 144 -18.00 9.33 21.17
C GLN A 144 -18.95 9.70 20.04
N ASP A 145 -18.78 10.89 19.46
CA ASP A 145 -19.57 11.43 18.36
C ASP A 145 -19.03 11.05 16.97
N VAL A 146 -17.91 10.34 16.89
CA VAL A 146 -17.30 9.92 15.63
C VAL A 146 -17.89 8.60 15.17
N SER A 147 -18.54 8.62 14.01
CA SER A 147 -18.98 7.40 13.31
C SER A 147 -17.79 6.59 12.81
N ALA A 148 -17.77 5.28 13.08
CA ALA A 148 -16.72 4.40 12.56
C ALA A 148 -16.70 4.34 11.02
N ASP A 149 -17.84 4.46 10.38
CA ASP A 149 -17.95 4.45 8.91
C ASP A 149 -17.41 5.77 8.31
N ASP A 150 -17.70 6.91 8.94
CA ASP A 150 -17.19 8.22 8.50
C ASP A 150 -15.68 8.32 8.72
N ALA A 151 -15.17 7.86 9.87
CA ALA A 151 -13.75 7.78 10.13
C ALA A 151 -13.04 6.88 9.11
N THR A 152 -13.58 5.70 8.83
CA THR A 152 -13.04 4.77 7.83
C THR A 152 -12.99 5.43 6.45
N THR A 153 -14.09 6.03 6.02
CA THR A 153 -14.17 6.69 4.70
C THR A 153 -13.16 7.82 4.59
N THR A 154 -13.07 8.68 5.60
CA THR A 154 -12.14 9.81 5.63
C THR A 154 -10.67 9.35 5.56
N ILE A 155 -10.30 8.35 6.37
CA ILE A 155 -8.93 7.86 6.43
C ILE A 155 -8.54 7.16 5.13
N VAL A 156 -9.41 6.32 4.57
CA VAL A 156 -9.15 5.63 3.30
C VAL A 156 -9.01 6.63 2.16
N ALA A 157 -9.93 7.59 2.04
CA ALA A 157 -9.89 8.61 0.99
C ALA A 157 -8.61 9.45 1.08
N ALA A 158 -8.25 9.90 2.29
CA ALA A 158 -7.03 10.67 2.51
C ALA A 158 -5.77 9.86 2.16
N THR A 159 -5.64 8.64 2.68
CA THR A 159 -4.46 7.80 2.46
C THR A 159 -4.27 7.49 0.97
N VAL A 160 -5.34 7.12 0.27
CA VAL A 160 -5.30 6.89 -1.18
C VAL A 160 -4.95 8.17 -1.94
N GLY A 161 -5.56 9.31 -1.58
CA GLY A 161 -5.25 10.60 -2.18
C GLY A 161 -3.77 10.97 -2.01
N PHE A 162 -3.22 10.81 -0.80
CA PHE A 162 -1.79 11.00 -0.53
C PHE A 162 -0.91 10.08 -1.37
N ALA A 163 -1.24 8.80 -1.47
CA ALA A 163 -0.47 7.84 -2.27
C ALA A 163 -0.50 8.19 -3.77
N VAL A 164 -1.65 8.62 -4.30
CA VAL A 164 -1.78 9.05 -5.70
C VAL A 164 -0.91 10.28 -5.99
N ILE A 165 -0.95 11.29 -5.11
CA ILE A 165 -0.12 12.50 -5.27
C ILE A 165 1.37 12.14 -5.15
N ALA A 166 1.73 11.28 -4.19
CA ALA A 166 3.10 10.79 -4.00
C ALA A 166 3.67 10.11 -5.26
N MET A 167 2.83 9.41 -6.00
CA MET A 167 3.23 8.78 -7.27
C MET A 167 3.44 9.79 -8.41
N ALA A 168 2.75 10.93 -8.37
CA ALA A 168 2.82 11.97 -9.40
C ALA A 168 4.00 12.94 -9.16
N GLU A 169 4.31 13.21 -7.90
CA GLU A 169 5.26 14.23 -7.47
C GLU A 169 6.28 13.61 -6.49
N ALA A 170 7.49 13.28 -6.98
CA ALA A 170 8.50 12.56 -6.21
C ALA A 170 8.93 13.27 -4.90
N GLU A 171 8.85 14.60 -4.84
CA GLU A 171 9.19 15.39 -3.64
C GLU A 171 7.99 15.61 -2.70
N TRP A 172 6.78 15.18 -3.13
CA TRP A 172 5.58 15.48 -2.38
C TRP A 172 5.37 14.61 -1.13
N PRO A 173 5.66 13.27 -1.14
CA PRO A 173 5.49 12.44 0.03
C PRO A 173 6.59 12.72 1.05
N SER A 174 6.37 13.68 1.92
CA SER A 174 7.26 13.87 3.06
C SER A 174 6.59 13.40 4.35
N ALA A 175 7.38 12.79 5.23
CA ALA A 175 6.92 12.43 6.57
C ALA A 175 6.35 13.67 7.29
N GLU A 176 6.87 14.88 7.01
CA GLU A 176 6.39 16.13 7.57
C GLU A 176 4.95 16.45 7.13
N ARG A 177 4.60 16.29 5.85
CA ARG A 177 3.23 16.56 5.34
C ARG A 177 2.22 15.56 5.92
N LEU A 178 2.59 14.29 6.01
CA LEU A 178 1.77 13.27 6.65
C LEU A 178 1.59 13.58 8.14
N THR A 179 2.66 14.00 8.81
CA THR A 179 2.61 14.45 10.21
C THR A 179 1.63 15.60 10.39
N ARG A 180 1.69 16.63 9.56
CA ARG A 180 0.77 17.77 9.60
C ARG A 180 -0.68 17.35 9.36
N PHE A 181 -0.92 16.48 8.38
CA PHE A 181 -2.24 15.94 8.11
C PHE A 181 -2.81 15.20 9.34
N TRP A 182 -2.07 14.28 9.90
CA TRP A 182 -2.53 13.53 11.06
C TRP A 182 -2.69 14.41 12.29
N SER A 183 -1.85 15.40 12.50
CA SER A 183 -1.99 16.39 13.56
C SER A 183 -3.26 17.26 13.43
N LEU A 184 -3.76 17.42 12.20
CA LEU A 184 -5.02 18.12 11.94
C LEU A 184 -6.23 17.21 12.17
N VAL A 185 -6.16 15.94 11.75
CA VAL A 185 -7.32 15.03 11.72
C VAL A 185 -7.51 14.29 13.05
N LEU A 186 -6.44 13.82 13.68
CA LEU A 186 -6.52 13.02 14.89
C LEU A 186 -7.20 13.71 16.08
N PRO A 187 -7.06 15.04 16.31
CA PRO A 187 -7.78 15.70 17.40
C PRO A 187 -9.31 15.59 17.31
N TRP A 188 -9.85 15.42 16.08
CA TRP A 188 -11.28 15.21 15.85
C TRP A 188 -11.69 13.73 15.95
N LEU A 189 -10.75 12.81 15.80
CA LEU A 189 -11.02 11.38 15.87
C LEU A 189 -10.78 10.80 17.26
N ALA A 190 -9.78 11.29 17.97
CA ALA A 190 -9.32 10.69 19.24
C ALA A 190 -10.13 11.17 20.45
N ALA A 191 -10.46 10.25 21.34
CA ALA A 191 -11.09 10.56 22.63
C ALA A 191 -10.17 11.39 23.55
N ALA A 192 -8.86 11.31 23.38
CA ALA A 192 -7.82 12.03 24.14
C ALA A 192 -6.92 12.83 23.19
N PRO A 193 -7.36 14.04 22.75
CA PRO A 193 -6.60 14.85 21.79
C PRO A 193 -5.19 15.23 22.26
N GLU A 194 -4.95 15.29 23.55
CA GLU A 194 -3.64 15.58 24.15
C GLU A 194 -2.59 14.48 23.89
N ARG A 195 -3.02 13.27 23.56
CA ARG A 195 -2.13 12.14 23.21
C ARG A 195 -1.77 12.07 21.72
N VAL A 196 -2.36 12.91 20.89
CA VAL A 196 -2.13 12.95 19.44
C VAL A 196 -0.65 13.15 19.06
N PRO A 197 0.14 14.02 19.74
CA PRO A 197 1.56 14.15 19.44
C PRO A 197 2.33 12.83 19.51
N ASP A 198 2.02 11.98 20.49
CA ASP A 198 2.66 10.66 20.65
C ASP A 198 2.31 9.72 19.52
N LEU A 199 1.05 9.74 19.05
CA LEU A 199 0.58 8.91 17.93
C LEU A 199 1.31 9.26 16.63
N VAL A 200 1.52 10.56 16.38
CA VAL A 200 2.12 11.07 15.12
C VAL A 200 3.63 10.94 15.12
N THR A 201 4.30 11.28 16.21
CA THR A 201 5.77 11.23 16.33
C THR A 201 6.32 9.82 16.09
N HIS A 202 5.64 8.79 16.61
CA HIS A 202 6.04 7.41 16.39
C HIS A 202 5.75 6.90 14.97
N GLY A 203 4.88 7.56 14.21
CA GLY A 203 4.66 7.28 12.78
C GLY A 203 5.86 7.65 11.93
N ALA A 204 6.49 8.79 12.21
CA ALA A 204 7.59 9.36 11.41
C ALA A 204 8.96 8.70 11.66
N GLN A 205 9.23 8.20 12.87
CA GLN A 205 10.59 7.83 13.31
C GLN A 205 11.20 6.57 12.69
N ARG A 206 10.43 5.67 12.08
CA ARG A 206 10.95 4.37 11.57
C ARG A 206 11.44 4.40 10.13
N HIS A 207 11.06 5.38 9.33
CA HIS A 207 11.49 5.41 7.92
C HIS A 207 12.88 6.04 7.69
N HIS A 208 13.50 6.63 8.73
CA HIS A 208 14.87 7.18 8.65
C HIS A 208 15.99 6.13 8.87
N ARG A 209 15.68 4.85 9.10
CA ARG A 209 16.69 3.81 9.42
C ARG A 209 16.92 2.76 8.34
N VAL A 210 16.35 2.91 7.15
CA VAL A 210 16.57 2.00 6.02
C VAL A 210 17.09 2.79 4.84
N HIS A 211 18.30 3.26 4.96
CA HIS A 211 19.19 3.63 3.85
C HIS A 211 20.62 3.24 4.23
#